data_8d368f9d733045d46fd1a7fd56ab76d0
#
_entry.id   8d368f9d733045d46fd1a7fd56ab76d0
#
_cell.length_a   1.000
_cell.length_b   1.000
_cell.length_c   1.000
_cell.angle_alpha   90.00
_cell.angle_beta   90.00
_cell.angle_gamma   90.00
#
_symmetry.space_group_name_H-M   'P 1'
#
loop_
_entity.id
_entity.type
_entity.pdbx_description
1 polymer ?
#
loop_
_entity_poly.entity_id
_entity_poly.type
_entity_poly.pdbx_seq_one_letter_code
_entity_poly.pdbx_strand_id
1 'polypeptide(L)'
;MNLLPQTYLLGLVGLLAIVAVVVGRQLLRVRRDEARLIQLEQANTAESRQASDLYELGSVQLRKRLFPQAAATLKQALKRLGNEPDEARAVIQNALGFALAAQKDYEGASKHYKLALKAKPDY
;
A
#
# COMPACT_ATOMS: atom_id res chain seq x y z
N MET A 1 -0.57 16.52 50.76
CA MET A 1 0.49 15.71 50.20
C MET A 1 0.01 14.47 49.46
N ASN A 2 -1.27 14.14 49.54
CA ASN A 2 -1.83 12.98 48.85
C ASN A 2 -2.21 13.25 47.40
N LEU A 3 -2.03 14.51 46.95
CA LEU A 3 -2.38 14.91 45.56
C LEU A 3 -1.38 14.42 44.53
N LEU A 4 -0.09 14.31 44.90
CA LEU A 4 0.95 13.89 43.96
C LEU A 4 0.77 12.44 43.46
N PRO A 5 0.49 11.45 44.33
CA PRO A 5 0.24 10.09 43.85
C PRO A 5 -1.01 9.97 43.00
N GLN A 6 -2.05 10.75 43.31
CA GLN A 6 -3.29 10.76 42.53
C GLN A 6 -3.07 11.39 41.16
N THR A 7 -2.30 12.48 41.10
CA THR A 7 -1.95 13.14 39.85
C THR A 7 -1.13 12.23 38.96
N TYR A 8 -0.15 11.52 39.54
CA TYR A 8 0.66 10.52 38.84
C TYR A 8 -0.20 9.38 38.30
N LEU A 9 -1.11 8.88 39.11
CA LEU A 9 -2.00 7.79 38.71
C LEU A 9 -2.91 8.20 37.57
N LEU A 10 -3.50 9.41 37.65
CA LEU A 10 -4.35 9.96 36.58
C LEU A 10 -3.56 10.18 35.28
N GLY A 11 -2.34 10.69 35.39
CA GLY A 11 -1.45 10.86 34.24
C GLY A 11 -1.09 9.54 33.58
N LEU A 12 -0.78 8.52 34.40
CA LEU A 12 -0.46 7.18 33.91
C LEU A 12 -1.65 6.54 33.21
N VAL A 13 -2.85 6.63 33.81
CA VAL A 13 -4.07 6.09 33.22
C VAL A 13 -4.37 6.80 31.89
N GLY A 14 -4.22 8.12 31.84
CA GLY A 14 -4.41 8.88 30.61
C GLY A 14 -3.44 8.47 29.52
N LEU A 15 -2.16 8.28 29.86
CA LEU A 15 -1.15 7.83 28.92
C LEU A 15 -1.45 6.44 28.39
N LEU A 16 -1.83 5.52 29.27
CA LEU A 16 -2.19 4.15 28.89
C LEU A 16 -3.41 4.13 27.97
N ALA A 17 -4.41 5.00 28.23
CA ALA A 17 -5.59 5.10 27.39
C ALA A 17 -5.22 5.59 25.98
N ILE A 18 -4.33 6.59 25.87
CA ILE A 18 -3.87 7.09 24.57
C ILE A 18 -3.12 5.99 23.80
N VAL A 19 -2.22 5.27 24.46
CA VAL A 19 -1.48 4.16 23.86
C VAL A 19 -2.44 3.08 23.37
N ALA A 20 -3.43 2.72 24.19
CA ALA A 20 -4.43 1.71 23.82
C ALA A 20 -5.23 2.12 22.58
N VAL A 21 -5.62 3.39 22.47
CA VAL A 21 -6.33 3.90 21.30
C VAL A 21 -5.45 3.83 20.04
N VAL A 22 -4.19 4.26 20.15
CA VAL A 22 -3.25 4.24 19.01
C VAL A 22 -3.00 2.82 18.54
N VAL A 23 -2.73 1.90 19.47
CA VAL A 23 -2.49 0.47 19.15
C VAL A 23 -3.74 -0.15 18.57
N GLY A 24 -4.93 0.15 19.12
CA GLY A 24 -6.19 -0.35 18.61
C GLY A 24 -6.45 0.09 17.17
N ARG A 25 -6.17 1.35 16.86
CA ARG A 25 -6.32 1.88 15.49
C ARG A 25 -5.37 1.18 14.52
N GLN A 26 -4.11 0.98 14.93
CA GLN A 26 -3.13 0.28 14.10
C GLN A 26 -3.55 -1.15 13.84
N LEU A 27 -4.02 -1.85 14.86
CA LEU A 27 -4.48 -3.23 14.73
C LEU A 27 -5.68 -3.35 13.79
N LEU A 28 -6.65 -2.44 13.90
CA LEU A 28 -7.80 -2.41 13.01
C LEU A 28 -7.39 -2.13 11.56
N ARG A 29 -6.42 -1.25 11.36
CA ARG A 29 -5.90 -0.94 10.02
C ARG A 29 -5.24 -2.18 9.40
N VAL A 30 -4.43 -2.90 10.16
CA VAL A 30 -3.76 -4.13 9.69
C VAL A 30 -4.81 -5.20 9.34
N ARG A 31 -5.80 -5.41 10.20
CA ARG A 31 -6.86 -6.38 9.92
C ARG A 31 -7.67 -6.01 8.68
N ARG A 32 -7.94 -4.74 8.49
CA ARG A 32 -8.68 -4.26 7.32
C ARG A 32 -7.91 -4.52 6.04
N ASP A 33 -6.59 -4.25 6.04
CA ASP A 33 -5.72 -4.49 4.90
C ASP A 33 -5.61 -5.98 4.58
N GLU A 34 -5.51 -6.84 5.58
CA GLU A 34 -5.47 -8.29 5.38
C GLU A 34 -6.77 -8.83 4.81
N ALA A 35 -7.92 -8.40 5.34
CA ALA A 35 -9.22 -8.82 4.83
C ALA A 35 -9.40 -8.39 3.37
N ARG A 36 -8.98 -7.16 3.04
CA ARG A 36 -9.06 -6.65 1.68
C ARG A 36 -8.15 -7.41 0.74
N LEU A 37 -6.93 -7.74 1.17
CA LEU A 37 -5.98 -8.53 0.39
C LEU A 37 -6.56 -9.92 0.06
N ILE A 38 -7.11 -10.60 1.04
CA ILE A 38 -7.74 -11.91 0.84
C ILE A 38 -8.89 -11.80 -0.15
N GLN A 39 -9.75 -10.80 0.01
CA GLN A 39 -10.89 -10.57 -0.87
C GLN A 39 -10.45 -10.34 -2.31
N LEU A 40 -9.43 -9.50 -2.52
CA LEU A 40 -8.90 -9.19 -3.84
C LEU A 40 -8.21 -10.41 -4.48
N GLU A 41 -7.49 -11.19 -3.69
CA GLU A 41 -6.85 -12.41 -4.19
C GLU A 41 -7.87 -13.47 -4.58
N GLN A 42 -8.95 -13.63 -3.80
CA GLN A 42 -10.03 -14.56 -4.14
C GLN A 42 -10.74 -14.14 -5.43
N ALA A 43 -10.94 -12.85 -5.61
CA ALA A 43 -11.54 -12.32 -6.84
C ALA A 43 -10.64 -12.53 -8.06
N ASN A 44 -9.36 -12.88 -7.87
CA ASN A 44 -8.39 -13.08 -8.95
C ASN A 44 -8.68 -14.33 -9.80
N THR A 45 -9.62 -15.16 -9.43
CA THR A 45 -10.01 -16.32 -10.24
C THR A 45 -10.89 -15.95 -11.45
N ALA A 46 -11.42 -14.73 -11.49
CA ALA A 46 -12.22 -14.24 -12.60
C ALA A 46 -11.31 -13.70 -13.72
N GLU A 47 -11.55 -14.14 -14.96
CA GLU A 47 -10.72 -13.81 -16.13
C GLU A 47 -10.76 -12.32 -16.52
N SER A 48 -11.68 -11.53 -15.97
CA SER A 48 -11.93 -10.13 -16.39
C SER A 48 -11.54 -9.12 -15.35
N ARG A 49 -10.40 -9.29 -14.67
CA ARG A 49 -9.96 -8.34 -13.67
C ARG A 49 -9.51 -7.04 -14.32
N GLN A 50 -10.10 -5.92 -13.90
CA GLN A 50 -9.76 -4.62 -14.44
C GLN A 50 -8.44 -4.11 -13.82
N ALA A 51 -7.78 -3.21 -14.56
CA ALA A 51 -6.51 -2.63 -14.11
C ALA A 51 -6.62 -1.94 -12.75
N SER A 52 -7.75 -1.29 -12.47
CA SER A 52 -7.99 -0.63 -11.18
C SER A 52 -7.99 -1.60 -10.02
N ASP A 53 -8.59 -2.78 -10.18
CA ASP A 53 -8.63 -3.81 -9.13
C ASP A 53 -7.23 -4.37 -8.88
N LEU A 54 -6.47 -4.59 -9.94
CA LEU A 54 -5.09 -5.06 -9.84
C LEU A 54 -4.18 -4.01 -9.19
N TYR A 55 -4.37 -2.73 -9.53
CA TYR A 55 -3.63 -1.65 -8.88
C TYR A 55 -3.94 -1.60 -7.38
N GLU A 56 -5.20 -1.76 -7.02
CA GLU A 56 -5.60 -1.79 -5.60
C GLU A 56 -4.96 -2.96 -4.87
N LEU A 57 -4.97 -4.15 -5.46
CA LEU A 57 -4.30 -5.33 -4.90
C LEU A 57 -2.80 -5.07 -4.73
N GLY A 58 -2.15 -4.56 -5.77
CA GLY A 58 -0.73 -4.24 -5.73
C GLY A 58 -0.40 -3.23 -4.64
N SER A 59 -1.26 -2.22 -4.46
CA SER A 59 -1.09 -1.21 -3.41
C SER A 59 -1.19 -1.80 -2.00
N VAL A 60 -2.13 -2.71 -1.78
CA VAL A 60 -2.24 -3.43 -0.50
C VAL A 60 -1.00 -4.28 -0.26
N GLN A 61 -0.54 -4.98 -1.29
CA GLN A 61 0.68 -5.80 -1.20
C GLN A 61 1.91 -4.94 -0.87
N LEU A 62 2.02 -3.73 -1.44
CA LEU A 62 3.09 -2.79 -1.09
C LEU A 62 3.04 -2.39 0.38
N ARG A 63 1.85 -2.07 0.89
CA ARG A 63 1.69 -1.73 2.31
C ARG A 63 2.06 -2.90 3.22
N LYS A 64 1.84 -4.11 2.77
CA LYS A 64 2.21 -5.33 3.51
C LYS A 64 3.67 -5.75 3.28
N ARG A 65 4.42 -4.98 2.52
CA ARG A 65 5.81 -5.26 2.17
C ARG A 65 6.01 -6.56 1.39
N LEU A 66 5.00 -6.95 0.65
CA LEU A 66 5.06 -8.10 -0.25
C LEU A 66 5.53 -7.61 -1.62
N PHE A 67 6.78 -7.17 -1.70
CA PHE A 67 7.29 -6.46 -2.87
C PHE A 67 7.35 -7.31 -4.14
N PRO A 68 7.79 -8.58 -4.12
CA PRO A 68 7.75 -9.40 -5.33
C PRO A 68 6.33 -9.63 -5.85
N GLN A 69 5.39 -9.88 -4.94
CA GLN A 69 3.99 -10.09 -5.30
C GLN A 69 3.38 -8.79 -5.84
N ALA A 70 3.69 -7.66 -5.20
CA ALA A 70 3.23 -6.36 -5.64
C ALA A 70 3.73 -6.05 -7.05
N ALA A 71 5.01 -6.31 -7.32
CA ALA A 71 5.59 -6.10 -8.64
C ALA A 71 4.88 -6.93 -9.71
N ALA A 72 4.61 -8.20 -9.44
CA ALA A 72 3.90 -9.07 -10.36
C ALA A 72 2.48 -8.58 -10.63
N THR A 73 1.76 -8.18 -9.57
CA THR A 73 0.40 -7.67 -9.68
C THR A 73 0.35 -6.37 -10.48
N LEU A 74 1.28 -5.46 -10.22
CA LEU A 74 1.35 -4.17 -10.92
C LEU A 74 1.72 -4.34 -12.39
N LYS A 75 2.56 -5.31 -12.74
CA LYS A 75 2.84 -5.65 -14.13
C LYS A 75 1.57 -6.12 -14.85
N GLN A 76 0.76 -6.94 -14.19
CA GLN A 76 -0.53 -7.36 -14.72
C GLN A 76 -1.48 -6.18 -14.90
N ALA A 77 -1.49 -5.25 -13.95
CA ALA A 77 -2.30 -4.03 -14.06
C ALA A 77 -1.93 -3.23 -15.31
N LEU A 78 -0.63 -3.08 -15.59
CA LEU A 78 -0.17 -2.39 -16.81
C LEU A 78 -0.67 -3.07 -18.08
N LYS A 79 -0.66 -4.39 -18.12
CA LYS A 79 -1.13 -5.14 -19.30
C LYS A 79 -2.62 -4.95 -19.54
N ARG A 80 -3.39 -4.67 -18.50
CA ARG A 80 -4.84 -4.52 -18.60
C ARG A 80 -5.32 -3.09 -18.78
N LEU A 81 -4.40 -2.12 -18.80
CA LEU A 81 -4.79 -0.71 -18.98
C LEU A 81 -5.39 -0.40 -20.35
N GLY A 82 -4.92 -1.07 -21.39
CA GLY A 82 -5.43 -0.80 -22.74
C GLY A 82 -5.29 0.68 -23.12
N ASN A 83 -6.42 1.33 -23.39
CA ASN A 83 -6.48 2.75 -23.77
C ASN A 83 -6.77 3.68 -22.60
N GLU A 84 -6.47 3.26 -21.39
CA GLU A 84 -6.66 4.06 -20.18
C GLU A 84 -5.81 5.34 -20.22
N PRO A 85 -6.22 6.41 -19.47
CA PRO A 85 -5.46 7.66 -19.44
C PRO A 85 -4.01 7.50 -18.99
N ASP A 86 -3.15 8.38 -19.47
CA ASP A 86 -1.72 8.38 -19.13
C ASP A 86 -1.48 8.54 -17.63
N GLU A 87 -2.38 9.22 -16.91
CA GLU A 87 -2.29 9.35 -15.46
C GLU A 87 -2.32 8.00 -14.75
N ALA A 88 -3.24 7.12 -15.16
CA ALA A 88 -3.33 5.76 -14.59
C ALA A 88 -2.04 4.98 -14.86
N ARG A 89 -1.53 5.09 -16.07
CA ARG A 89 -0.26 4.44 -16.45
C ARG A 89 0.90 4.96 -15.62
N ALA A 90 1.00 6.27 -15.42
CA ALA A 90 2.05 6.89 -14.63
C ALA A 90 2.02 6.43 -13.17
N VAL A 91 0.82 6.36 -12.57
CA VAL A 91 0.64 5.90 -11.19
C VAL A 91 1.10 4.46 -11.02
N ILE A 92 0.71 3.58 -11.94
CA ILE A 92 1.08 2.15 -11.86
C ILE A 92 2.59 1.97 -12.11
N GLN A 93 3.16 2.67 -13.09
CA GLN A 93 4.59 2.61 -13.35
C GLN A 93 5.40 3.08 -12.14
N ASN A 94 4.97 4.16 -11.49
CA ASN A 94 5.63 4.66 -10.29
C ASN A 94 5.57 3.64 -9.14
N ALA A 95 4.42 3.03 -8.91
CA ALA A 95 4.25 2.02 -7.88
C ALA A 95 5.12 0.78 -8.16
N LEU A 96 5.19 0.36 -9.42
CA LEU A 96 6.04 -0.76 -9.84
C LEU A 96 7.51 -0.44 -9.65
N GLY A 97 7.93 0.79 -9.98
CA GLY A 97 9.29 1.25 -9.72
C GLY A 97 9.64 1.17 -8.24
N PHE A 98 8.72 1.59 -7.38
CA PHE A 98 8.90 1.50 -5.92
C PHE A 98 9.07 0.04 -5.47
N ALA A 99 8.23 -0.86 -5.96
CA ALA A 99 8.30 -2.29 -5.60
C ALA A 99 9.64 -2.90 -6.02
N LEU A 100 10.16 -2.53 -7.18
CA LEU A 100 11.44 -3.02 -7.68
C LEU A 100 12.61 -2.43 -6.90
N ALA A 101 12.56 -1.14 -6.57
CA ALA A 101 13.58 -0.48 -5.74
C ALA A 101 13.67 -1.13 -4.36
N ALA A 102 12.53 -1.49 -3.77
CA ALA A 102 12.49 -2.18 -2.48
C ALA A 102 13.15 -3.56 -2.53
N GLN A 103 13.18 -4.20 -3.71
CA GLN A 103 13.88 -5.46 -3.94
C GLN A 103 15.33 -5.26 -4.38
N LYS A 104 15.81 -4.02 -4.39
CA LYS A 104 17.16 -3.62 -4.83
C LYS A 104 17.40 -3.82 -6.34
N ASP A 105 16.33 -3.97 -7.11
CA ASP A 105 16.39 -3.96 -8.57
C ASP A 105 16.32 -2.50 -9.06
N TYR A 106 17.47 -1.81 -8.97
CA TYR A 106 17.52 -0.37 -9.26
C TYR A 106 17.43 -0.08 -10.76
N GLU A 107 17.92 -0.99 -11.61
CA GLU A 107 17.76 -0.83 -13.06
C GLU A 107 16.29 -0.91 -13.47
N GLY A 108 15.58 -1.91 -12.98
CA GLY A 108 14.15 -2.05 -13.23
C GLY A 108 13.36 -0.88 -12.67
N ALA A 109 13.69 -0.45 -11.45
CA ALA A 109 13.07 0.71 -10.84
C ALA A 109 13.26 1.97 -11.65
N SER A 110 14.50 2.24 -12.09
CA SER A 110 14.83 3.41 -12.91
C SER A 110 14.03 3.40 -14.22
N LYS A 111 13.97 2.25 -14.87
CA LYS A 111 13.20 2.07 -16.12
C LYS A 111 11.73 2.47 -15.93
N HIS A 112 11.10 1.97 -14.88
CA HIS A 112 9.67 2.21 -14.65
C HIS A 112 9.41 3.64 -14.17
N TYR A 113 10.31 4.23 -13.38
CA TYR A 113 10.20 5.64 -13.00
C TYR A 113 10.31 6.55 -14.23
N LYS A 114 11.21 6.25 -15.16
CA LYS A 114 11.33 7.02 -16.41
C LYS A 114 10.07 6.88 -17.27
N LEU A 115 9.48 5.69 -17.32
CA LEU A 115 8.22 5.47 -18.03
C LEU A 115 7.08 6.26 -17.39
N ALA A 116 7.05 6.35 -16.06
CA ALA A 116 6.05 7.16 -15.35
C ALA A 116 6.19 8.64 -15.72
N LEU A 117 7.41 9.16 -15.73
CA LEU A 117 7.69 10.55 -16.10
C LEU A 117 7.36 10.84 -17.56
N LYS A 118 7.59 9.87 -18.45
CA LYS A 118 7.23 10.00 -19.86
C LYS A 118 5.72 10.05 -20.06
N ALA A 119 4.97 9.26 -19.30
CA ALA A 119 3.52 9.25 -19.35
C ALA A 119 2.93 10.53 -18.77
N LYS A 120 3.53 11.06 -17.70
CA LYS A 120 3.11 12.31 -17.05
C LYS A 120 4.33 13.06 -16.52
N PRO A 121 4.86 14.01 -17.31
CA PRO A 121 6.14 14.69 -16.97
C PRO A 121 6.10 15.48 -15.66
N ASP A 122 4.93 15.92 -15.21
CA ASP A 122 4.77 16.68 -13.97
C ASP A 122 4.48 15.79 -12.75
N TYR A 123 4.59 14.51 -12.89
CA TYR A 123 4.36 13.54 -11.82
C TYR A 123 5.55 13.51 -10.79
#